data_1ceae51f04eee6c1eaeb44c5fa6bfb33
#
_entry.id   1ceae51f04eee6c1eaeb44c5fa6bfb33
#
_cell.length_a   1.000
_cell.length_b   1.000
_cell.length_c   1.000
_cell.angle_alpha   90.00
_cell.angle_beta   90.00
_cell.angle_gamma   90.00
#
_symmetry.space_group_name_H-M   'P 1'
#
loop_
_entity.id
_entity.type
_entity.pdbx_description
1 polymer ?
#
loop_
_entity_poly.entity_id
_entity_poly.type
_entity_poly.pdbx_seq_one_letter_code
_entity_poly.pdbx_strand_id
1 'polypeptide(L)'
;METVKRSKVKDLLQSSAYGTEVMVKGWVRTFRNNQFIAVNDGSTINNIQAVIALNSADDALLKRLTTGAAVSIVGELIESQGKGQKVEVKVSHFEILGDSDAEKFPLQPKKHSLEFLREIAHLRFRTNTFNAVFKVRHALAYAIHKFFNDKGFVYLHTPIITASDAEGAGEMFRVTCLDFDNPPRTESGEVDFKQDFFGKSTNLTVSGQLEAELAAMAFGEVYTFGPTFRAENSNTTRHLAEFWMIEPEVAFNDLTDNMNLAEDLLKYVIKHAMDTCADEIEFLKNRLLEEEKSKPQDERSELDLTAKLNFCLNNDFERLTYTEAIEILKNSTPNKKKKFKYIIDNWGADLQSEHERFLVEKHFKKPVILTDYPKDIKAFYMRQNDDGTTVRAMDILFPGIGEIVGGSQREERLERLEKRMSEMHIPAEELYWYLDTRKFGTAPHAGFGLGFERLVLFVTGMTNIRDVIPFPRAPKTAEF
;
A
#
# COMPACT_ATOMS: atom_id res chain seq x y z
N MET A 1 35.10 18.12 -27.49
CA MET A 1 34.12 18.73 -26.57
C MET A 1 33.61 17.60 -25.65
N GLU A 2 33.87 17.70 -24.36
CA GLU A 2 33.22 16.76 -23.42
C GLU A 2 31.72 16.95 -23.52
N THR A 3 31.00 15.87 -23.78
CA THR A 3 29.53 15.91 -23.83
C THR A 3 29.02 16.17 -22.43
N VAL A 4 28.32 17.28 -22.22
CA VAL A 4 27.68 17.63 -20.95
C VAL A 4 26.73 16.48 -20.56
N LYS A 5 26.96 15.88 -19.38
CA LYS A 5 26.13 14.81 -18.89
C LYS A 5 24.79 15.33 -18.35
N ARG A 6 23.73 14.55 -18.54
CA ARG A 6 22.41 14.88 -17.98
C ARG A 6 22.47 15.00 -16.46
N SER A 7 21.98 16.11 -15.93
CA SER A 7 21.75 16.33 -14.48
C SER A 7 20.28 16.11 -14.11
N LYS A 8 20.04 15.59 -12.91
CA LYS A 8 18.66 15.46 -12.38
C LYS A 8 18.17 16.80 -11.84
N VAL A 9 16.92 17.12 -12.08
CA VAL A 9 16.29 18.34 -11.54
C VAL A 9 16.41 18.41 -10.02
N LYS A 10 16.22 17.30 -9.32
CA LYS A 10 16.39 17.21 -7.86
C LYS A 10 17.75 17.71 -7.39
N ASP A 11 18.82 17.29 -8.07
CA ASP A 11 20.19 17.64 -7.69
C ASP A 11 20.49 19.12 -8.00
N LEU A 12 20.00 19.61 -9.14
CA LEU A 12 20.17 21.02 -9.53
C LEU A 12 19.47 21.99 -8.58
N LEU A 13 18.25 21.64 -8.12
CA LEU A 13 17.49 22.48 -7.17
C LEU A 13 18.19 22.66 -5.82
N GLN A 14 19.11 21.76 -5.48
CA GLN A 14 19.91 21.80 -4.25
C GLN A 14 21.33 22.34 -4.49
N SER A 15 21.71 22.56 -5.77
CA SER A 15 23.06 22.99 -6.14
C SER A 15 23.26 24.49 -5.90
N SER A 16 24.49 24.86 -5.57
CA SER A 16 25.00 26.25 -5.58
C SER A 16 26.16 26.44 -6.57
N ALA A 17 26.34 25.47 -7.49
CA ALA A 17 27.40 25.53 -8.51
C ALA A 17 27.01 26.47 -9.67
N TYR A 18 26.79 27.74 -9.37
CA TYR A 18 26.45 28.75 -10.36
C TYR A 18 27.57 28.92 -11.36
N GLY A 19 27.21 29.29 -12.60
CA GLY A 19 28.15 29.46 -13.73
C GLY A 19 28.54 28.14 -14.41
N THR A 20 28.07 26.97 -13.94
CA THR A 20 28.34 25.68 -14.56
C THR A 20 27.35 25.38 -15.69
N GLU A 21 27.86 24.79 -16.77
CA GLU A 21 27.02 24.29 -17.85
C GLU A 21 26.34 22.98 -17.43
N VAL A 22 25.04 22.92 -17.59
CA VAL A 22 24.20 21.76 -17.20
C VAL A 22 23.31 21.34 -18.39
N MET A 23 22.95 20.04 -18.40
CA MET A 23 21.97 19.49 -19.33
C MET A 23 20.79 18.92 -18.56
N VAL A 24 19.57 19.41 -18.83
CA VAL A 24 18.31 18.90 -18.29
C VAL A 24 17.50 18.26 -19.40
N LYS A 25 17.02 17.03 -19.18
CA LYS A 25 16.05 16.36 -20.06
C LYS A 25 14.80 16.04 -19.27
N GLY A 26 13.64 16.43 -19.76
CA GLY A 26 12.38 16.23 -19.04
C GLY A 26 11.17 16.67 -19.86
N TRP A 27 10.07 16.85 -19.20
CA TRP A 27 8.81 17.24 -19.80
C TRP A 27 8.41 18.66 -19.39
N VAL A 28 7.94 19.43 -20.39
CA VAL A 28 7.40 20.78 -20.17
C VAL A 28 6.15 20.69 -19.32
N ARG A 29 6.14 21.41 -18.20
CA ARG A 29 4.96 21.60 -17.35
C ARG A 29 4.17 22.83 -17.74
N THR A 30 4.89 23.93 -17.95
CA THR A 30 4.33 25.19 -18.46
C THR A 30 5.37 25.92 -19.29
N PHE A 31 4.90 26.65 -20.30
CA PHE A 31 5.72 27.62 -21.05
C PHE A 31 5.01 28.97 -21.03
N ARG A 32 5.70 30.01 -20.63
CA ARG A 32 5.09 31.34 -20.40
C ARG A 32 5.96 32.45 -21.00
N ASN A 33 5.28 33.47 -21.54
CA ASN A 33 5.88 34.70 -22.05
C ASN A 33 6.99 34.46 -23.09
N ASN A 34 6.93 33.36 -23.84
CA ASN A 34 7.94 32.90 -24.78
C ASN A 34 9.39 32.86 -24.24
N GLN A 35 9.52 32.74 -22.91
CA GLN A 35 10.81 32.73 -22.20
C GLN A 35 10.94 31.64 -21.13
N PHE A 36 9.89 31.42 -20.34
CA PHE A 36 9.99 30.64 -19.11
C PHE A 36 9.43 29.24 -19.29
N ILE A 37 10.30 28.24 -19.32
CA ILE A 37 9.92 26.82 -19.39
C ILE A 37 10.05 26.21 -18.00
N ALA A 38 8.95 25.73 -17.43
CA ALA A 38 9.01 24.86 -16.24
C ALA A 38 9.20 23.41 -16.70
N VAL A 39 10.31 22.78 -16.33
CA VAL A 39 10.67 21.41 -16.71
C VAL A 39 10.67 20.50 -15.50
N ASN A 40 10.09 19.32 -15.65
CA ASN A 40 10.14 18.24 -14.67
C ASN A 40 10.70 16.97 -15.33
N ASP A 41 11.67 16.34 -14.68
CA ASP A 41 12.31 15.11 -15.16
C ASP A 41 11.88 13.86 -14.38
N GLY A 42 10.90 14.00 -13.49
CA GLY A 42 10.42 12.92 -12.62
C GLY A 42 11.26 12.68 -11.36
N SER A 43 12.45 13.28 -11.22
CA SER A 43 13.32 13.08 -10.04
C SER A 43 12.78 13.74 -8.77
N THR A 44 11.92 14.75 -8.91
CA THR A 44 11.25 15.49 -7.83
C THR A 44 9.85 15.91 -8.27
N ILE A 45 8.97 16.25 -7.32
CA ILE A 45 7.68 16.89 -7.61
C ILE A 45 7.85 18.35 -8.07
N ASN A 46 8.99 18.95 -7.74
CA ASN A 46 9.31 20.34 -8.09
C ASN A 46 9.84 20.45 -9.52
N ASN A 47 9.69 21.62 -10.13
CA ASN A 47 10.19 21.89 -11.48
C ASN A 47 11.44 22.77 -11.40
N ILE A 48 12.31 22.68 -12.41
CA ILE A 48 13.33 23.70 -12.65
C ILE A 48 12.85 24.65 -13.72
N GLN A 49 13.10 25.94 -13.55
CA GLN A 49 12.82 26.95 -14.56
C GLN A 49 14.02 27.05 -15.51
N ALA A 50 13.75 26.95 -16.80
CA ALA A 50 14.69 27.26 -17.83
C ALA A 50 14.26 28.57 -18.53
N VAL A 51 15.22 29.50 -18.76
CA VAL A 51 14.93 30.83 -19.25
C VAL A 51 15.60 31.01 -20.61
N ILE A 52 14.79 31.19 -21.66
CA ILE A 52 15.22 31.49 -23.02
C ILE A 52 15.38 33.01 -23.15
N ALA A 53 16.48 33.47 -23.75
CA ALA A 53 16.64 34.91 -24.06
C ALA A 53 15.60 35.34 -25.12
N LEU A 54 15.05 36.53 -24.93
CA LEU A 54 14.08 37.09 -25.89
C LEU A 54 14.67 37.14 -27.30
N ASN A 55 13.87 36.73 -28.29
CA ASN A 55 14.24 36.71 -29.73
C ASN A 55 15.44 35.81 -30.08
N SER A 56 15.82 34.86 -29.22
CA SER A 56 16.94 33.95 -29.47
C SER A 56 16.54 32.62 -30.13
N ALA A 57 15.26 32.35 -30.29
CA ALA A 57 14.76 31.12 -30.86
C ALA A 57 13.67 31.39 -31.92
N ASP A 58 13.55 30.49 -32.89
CA ASP A 58 12.52 30.53 -33.92
C ASP A 58 11.12 30.37 -33.35
N ASP A 59 10.19 31.21 -33.76
CA ASP A 59 8.77 31.16 -33.34
C ASP A 59 8.12 29.80 -33.65
N ALA A 60 8.50 29.12 -34.71
CA ALA A 60 8.00 27.79 -35.02
C ALA A 60 8.46 26.76 -33.99
N LEU A 61 9.69 26.87 -33.49
CA LEU A 61 10.22 26.00 -32.44
C LEU A 61 9.57 26.31 -31.06
N LEU A 62 9.37 27.59 -30.74
CA LEU A 62 8.72 28.02 -29.51
C LEU A 62 7.27 27.51 -29.40
N LYS A 63 6.52 27.47 -30.51
CA LYS A 63 5.14 26.93 -30.55
C LYS A 63 5.05 25.44 -30.22
N ARG A 64 6.15 24.68 -30.33
CA ARG A 64 6.23 23.28 -29.99
C ARG A 64 6.51 23.03 -28.51
N LEU A 65 6.86 24.06 -27.72
CA LEU A 65 7.04 23.98 -26.25
C LEU A 65 5.69 23.89 -25.51
N THR A 66 4.88 22.92 -25.88
CA THR A 66 3.56 22.69 -25.29
C THR A 66 3.65 21.86 -24.01
N THR A 67 2.63 21.92 -23.15
CA THR A 67 2.53 21.07 -21.95
C THR A 67 2.65 19.59 -22.34
N GLY A 68 3.56 18.89 -21.69
CA GLY A 68 3.81 17.47 -21.95
C GLY A 68 4.87 17.19 -23.03
N ALA A 69 5.33 18.19 -23.80
CA ALA A 69 6.44 17.99 -24.73
C ALA A 69 7.72 17.57 -24.01
N ALA A 70 8.45 16.63 -24.60
CA ALA A 70 9.75 16.19 -24.08
C ALA A 70 10.86 17.07 -24.64
N VAL A 71 11.75 17.56 -23.79
CA VAL A 71 12.80 18.50 -24.14
C VAL A 71 14.18 18.11 -23.60
N SER A 72 15.23 18.50 -24.33
CA SER A 72 16.61 18.54 -23.86
C SER A 72 17.05 19.99 -23.83
N ILE A 73 17.53 20.46 -22.70
CA ILE A 73 17.94 21.86 -22.48
C ILE A 73 19.38 21.87 -21.97
N VAL A 74 20.24 22.63 -22.64
CA VAL A 74 21.60 22.92 -22.20
C VAL A 74 21.68 24.40 -21.85
N GLY A 75 22.35 24.72 -20.77
CA GLY A 75 22.51 26.10 -20.34
C GLY A 75 23.33 26.24 -19.08
N GLU A 76 23.51 27.47 -18.64
CA GLU A 76 24.24 27.83 -17.44
C GLU A 76 23.29 27.78 -16.22
N LEU A 77 23.69 27.08 -15.15
CA LEU A 77 22.99 27.14 -13.88
C LEU A 77 23.27 28.48 -13.21
N ILE A 78 22.22 29.24 -12.94
CA ILE A 78 22.31 30.58 -12.33
C ILE A 78 21.45 30.69 -11.09
N GLU A 79 21.75 31.64 -10.22
CA GLU A 79 20.87 32.04 -9.13
C GLU A 79 19.59 32.65 -9.72
N SER A 80 18.44 32.19 -9.23
CA SER A 80 17.15 32.65 -9.75
C SER A 80 16.87 34.09 -9.32
N GLN A 81 16.40 34.88 -10.27
CA GLN A 81 15.88 36.23 -10.03
C GLN A 81 14.41 36.21 -9.54
N GLY A 82 13.75 35.04 -9.61
CA GLY A 82 12.35 34.89 -9.29
C GLY A 82 12.10 34.52 -7.81
N LYS A 83 10.93 34.89 -7.30
CA LYS A 83 10.50 34.45 -5.97
C LYS A 83 10.10 32.98 -5.99
N GLY A 84 10.52 32.21 -4.97
CA GLY A 84 10.07 30.84 -4.75
C GLY A 84 10.95 29.73 -5.35
N GLN A 85 12.05 30.09 -6.00
CA GLN A 85 13.05 29.14 -6.48
C GLN A 85 14.46 29.67 -6.24
N LYS A 86 15.44 28.79 -5.99
CA LYS A 86 16.82 29.18 -5.71
C LYS A 86 17.67 29.28 -6.98
N VAL A 87 17.39 28.43 -7.94
CA VAL A 87 18.18 28.26 -9.16
C VAL A 87 17.30 28.26 -10.39
N GLU A 88 17.87 28.63 -11.52
CA GLU A 88 17.28 28.48 -12.85
C GLU A 88 18.37 28.19 -13.88
N VAL A 89 17.97 27.71 -15.06
CA VAL A 89 18.90 27.42 -16.18
C VAL A 89 18.74 28.50 -17.21
N LYS A 90 19.81 29.31 -17.44
CA LYS A 90 19.90 30.24 -18.57
C LYS A 90 20.20 29.43 -19.81
N VAL A 91 19.23 29.31 -20.69
CA VAL A 91 19.27 28.40 -21.84
C VAL A 91 20.28 28.90 -22.88
N SER A 92 21.24 28.08 -23.27
CA SER A 92 22.11 28.28 -24.43
C SER A 92 21.60 27.53 -25.67
N HIS A 93 21.03 26.34 -25.45
CA HIS A 93 20.46 25.51 -26.52
C HIS A 93 19.34 24.65 -25.99
N PHE A 94 18.31 24.40 -26.80
CA PHE A 94 17.28 23.41 -26.48
C PHE A 94 16.83 22.66 -27.74
N GLU A 95 16.36 21.43 -27.51
CA GLU A 95 15.86 20.54 -28.53
C GLU A 95 14.54 19.94 -28.05
N ILE A 96 13.56 19.78 -28.95
CA ILE A 96 12.32 19.06 -28.70
C ILE A 96 12.54 17.60 -29.08
N LEU A 97 12.55 16.72 -28.08
CA LEU A 97 12.73 15.28 -28.25
C LEU A 97 11.43 14.57 -28.64
N GLY A 98 10.29 15.15 -28.25
CA GLY A 98 8.97 14.62 -28.56
C GLY A 98 7.89 15.68 -28.39
N ASP A 99 7.09 15.86 -29.44
CA ASP A 99 5.98 16.80 -29.43
C ASP A 99 4.82 16.30 -28.55
N SER A 100 4.03 17.23 -28.06
CA SER A 100 2.76 16.97 -27.39
C SER A 100 1.68 17.86 -28.00
N ASP A 101 0.63 17.25 -28.56
CA ASP A 101 -0.51 17.98 -29.09
C ASP A 101 -1.26 18.68 -27.95
N ALA A 102 -1.19 20.01 -27.93
CA ALA A 102 -1.74 20.83 -26.85
C ALA A 102 -3.27 20.69 -26.70
N GLU A 103 -4.00 20.37 -27.79
CA GLU A 103 -5.45 20.23 -27.77
C GLU A 103 -5.89 18.83 -27.30
N LYS A 104 -5.11 17.79 -27.63
CA LYS A 104 -5.43 16.40 -27.32
C LYS A 104 -4.84 15.90 -26.01
N PHE A 105 -3.80 16.56 -25.48
CA PHE A 105 -3.16 16.13 -24.23
C PHE A 105 -4.13 16.26 -23.07
N PRO A 106 -4.54 15.15 -22.42
CA PRO A 106 -5.64 15.16 -21.45
C PRO A 106 -5.28 15.87 -20.13
N LEU A 107 -3.99 15.92 -19.78
CA LEU A 107 -3.51 16.56 -18.55
C LEU A 107 -3.25 18.05 -18.75
N GLN A 108 -4.31 18.79 -19.03
CA GLN A 108 -4.26 20.24 -19.16
C GLN A 108 -3.82 20.91 -17.84
N PRO A 109 -3.25 22.15 -17.86
CA PRO A 109 -2.84 22.88 -16.66
C PRO A 109 -4.05 23.38 -15.84
N LYS A 110 -4.84 22.43 -15.32
CA LYS A 110 -6.01 22.62 -14.44
C LYS A 110 -6.06 21.52 -13.39
N LYS A 111 -6.88 21.68 -12.35
CA LYS A 111 -7.14 20.61 -11.38
C LYS A 111 -7.98 19.49 -12.03
N HIS A 112 -7.51 18.26 -11.91
CA HIS A 112 -8.22 17.06 -12.37
C HIS A 112 -8.76 16.28 -11.17
N SER A 113 -9.96 15.68 -11.33
CA SER A 113 -10.49 14.77 -10.31
C SER A 113 -9.72 13.43 -10.30
N LEU A 114 -9.72 12.75 -9.16
CA LEU A 114 -9.09 11.44 -9.06
C LEU A 114 -9.82 10.39 -9.90
N GLU A 115 -11.13 10.52 -10.07
CA GLU A 115 -11.95 9.67 -10.93
C GLU A 115 -11.47 9.74 -12.39
N PHE A 116 -11.34 10.94 -12.94
CA PHE A 116 -10.80 11.15 -14.28
C PHE A 116 -9.37 10.58 -14.42
N LEU A 117 -8.53 10.80 -13.41
CA LEU A 117 -7.15 10.28 -13.44
C LEU A 117 -7.08 8.75 -13.36
N ARG A 118 -8.11 8.06 -12.84
CA ARG A 118 -8.20 6.59 -12.91
C ARG A 118 -8.56 6.12 -14.33
N GLU A 119 -9.41 6.84 -15.06
CA GLU A 119 -9.75 6.52 -16.44
C GLU A 119 -8.55 6.61 -17.37
N ILE A 120 -7.60 7.50 -17.07
CA ILE A 120 -6.33 7.66 -17.81
C ILE A 120 -5.13 7.22 -16.96
N ALA A 121 -5.22 6.08 -16.28
CA ALA A 121 -4.21 5.64 -15.32
C ALA A 121 -2.78 5.58 -15.93
N HIS A 122 -2.65 5.26 -17.21
CA HIS A 122 -1.38 5.24 -17.96
C HIS A 122 -0.70 6.63 -18.07
N LEU A 123 -1.44 7.73 -17.91
CA LEU A 123 -0.90 9.09 -17.93
C LEU A 123 -0.85 9.75 -16.55
N ARG A 124 -1.58 9.26 -15.56
CA ARG A 124 -1.70 9.91 -14.25
C ARG A 124 -0.38 10.09 -13.51
N PHE A 125 0.63 9.26 -13.81
CA PHE A 125 1.99 9.40 -13.27
C PHE A 125 2.64 10.75 -13.58
N ARG A 126 2.20 11.43 -14.63
CA ARG A 126 2.68 12.77 -15.02
C ARG A 126 2.12 13.88 -14.13
N THR A 127 1.18 13.60 -13.23
CA THR A 127 0.65 14.58 -12.27
C THR A 127 1.51 14.62 -11.01
N ASN A 128 1.55 15.78 -10.32
CA ASN A 128 2.29 15.89 -9.06
C ASN A 128 1.73 14.98 -7.98
N THR A 129 0.40 14.81 -7.93
CA THR A 129 -0.25 13.93 -6.95
C THR A 129 0.25 12.49 -7.08
N PHE A 130 0.22 11.91 -8.28
CA PHE A 130 0.65 10.52 -8.46
C PHE A 130 2.18 10.37 -8.47
N ASN A 131 2.93 11.41 -8.86
CA ASN A 131 4.36 11.43 -8.66
C ASN A 131 4.70 11.32 -7.16
N ALA A 132 4.04 12.11 -6.31
CA ALA A 132 4.23 12.06 -4.86
C ALA A 132 3.81 10.71 -4.28
N VAL A 133 2.60 10.22 -4.59
CA VAL A 133 2.09 8.93 -4.09
C VAL A 133 3.04 7.78 -4.42
N PHE A 134 3.51 7.67 -5.68
CA PHE A 134 4.35 6.54 -6.06
C PHE A 134 5.80 6.65 -5.60
N LYS A 135 6.30 7.84 -5.29
CA LYS A 135 7.58 8.01 -4.60
C LYS A 135 7.49 7.56 -3.14
N VAL A 136 6.42 7.95 -2.44
CA VAL A 136 6.17 7.46 -1.09
C VAL A 136 6.00 5.93 -1.09
N ARG A 137 5.24 5.37 -2.06
CA ARG A 137 5.10 3.92 -2.22
C ARG A 137 6.45 3.23 -2.40
N HIS A 138 7.33 3.79 -3.26
CA HIS A 138 8.68 3.26 -3.47
C HIS A 138 9.50 3.29 -2.17
N ALA A 139 9.50 4.42 -1.46
CA ALA A 139 10.24 4.57 -0.21
C ALA A 139 9.77 3.58 0.86
N LEU A 140 8.46 3.38 0.99
CA LEU A 140 7.88 2.39 1.90
C LEU A 140 8.29 0.95 1.55
N ALA A 141 8.24 0.57 0.26
CA ALA A 141 8.66 -0.76 -0.18
C ALA A 141 10.13 -1.03 0.15
N TYR A 142 11.00 -0.05 -0.14
CA TYR A 142 12.42 -0.15 0.21
C TYR A 142 12.63 -0.24 1.73
N ALA A 143 11.93 0.57 2.50
CA ALA A 143 12.03 0.57 3.96
C ALA A 143 11.63 -0.77 4.58
N ILE A 144 10.58 -1.43 4.05
CA ILE A 144 10.14 -2.75 4.49
C ILE A 144 11.27 -3.78 4.27
N HIS A 145 11.80 -3.86 3.04
CA HIS A 145 12.91 -4.78 2.75
C HIS A 145 14.14 -4.48 3.62
N LYS A 146 14.47 -3.20 3.81
CA LYS A 146 15.59 -2.80 4.65
C LYS A 146 15.38 -3.20 6.11
N PHE A 147 14.19 -2.98 6.67
CA PHE A 147 13.87 -3.33 8.05
C PHE A 147 14.09 -4.82 8.32
N PHE A 148 13.52 -5.68 7.48
CA PHE A 148 13.64 -7.12 7.64
C PHE A 148 15.05 -7.62 7.36
N ASN A 149 15.71 -7.10 6.32
CA ASN A 149 17.10 -7.46 6.01
C ASN A 149 18.06 -7.10 7.17
N ASP A 150 17.93 -5.91 7.73
CA ASP A 150 18.78 -5.45 8.83
C ASP A 150 18.57 -6.27 10.14
N LYS A 151 17.40 -6.89 10.29
CA LYS A 151 17.07 -7.79 11.39
C LYS A 151 17.46 -9.26 11.11
N GLY A 152 17.94 -9.59 9.90
CA GLY A 152 18.39 -10.93 9.53
C GLY A 152 17.32 -11.85 8.93
N PHE A 153 16.12 -11.33 8.64
CA PHE A 153 15.05 -12.10 8.01
C PHE A 153 15.40 -12.53 6.60
N VAL A 154 14.96 -13.72 6.22
CA VAL A 154 15.07 -14.22 4.86
C VAL A 154 13.80 -13.83 4.06
N TYR A 155 14.00 -13.14 2.92
CA TYR A 155 12.93 -12.85 1.98
C TYR A 155 12.55 -14.09 1.18
N LEU A 156 11.31 -14.54 1.30
CA LEU A 156 10.81 -15.77 0.67
C LEU A 156 9.81 -15.44 -0.45
N HIS A 157 9.97 -16.08 -1.60
CA HIS A 157 8.98 -16.07 -2.67
C HIS A 157 8.05 -17.28 -2.53
N THR A 158 6.81 -17.06 -2.15
CA THR A 158 5.77 -18.07 -2.09
C THR A 158 5.06 -18.18 -3.44
N PRO A 159 4.46 -19.35 -3.76
CA PRO A 159 3.76 -19.52 -5.02
C PRO A 159 2.59 -18.56 -5.20
N ILE A 160 2.48 -17.98 -6.40
CA ILE A 160 1.31 -17.18 -6.81
C ILE A 160 0.15 -18.07 -7.24
N ILE A 161 0.47 -19.23 -7.83
CA ILE A 161 -0.53 -20.25 -8.21
C ILE A 161 -0.49 -21.35 -7.16
N THR A 162 -1.63 -21.61 -6.55
CA THR A 162 -1.75 -22.59 -5.46
C THR A 162 -2.99 -23.46 -5.64
N ALA A 163 -2.94 -24.68 -5.08
CA ALA A 163 -4.10 -25.55 -4.94
C ALA A 163 -4.75 -25.44 -3.55
N SER A 164 -4.17 -24.64 -2.65
CA SER A 164 -4.61 -24.48 -1.26
C SER A 164 -5.35 -23.17 -1.06
N ASP A 165 -6.39 -23.17 -0.24
CA ASP A 165 -7.02 -21.96 0.30
C ASP A 165 -6.49 -21.69 1.72
N ALA A 166 -5.61 -20.71 1.84
CA ALA A 166 -4.99 -20.36 3.12
C ALA A 166 -5.98 -19.77 4.14
N GLU A 167 -7.06 -19.15 3.70
CA GLU A 167 -8.05 -18.51 4.57
C GLU A 167 -9.29 -19.42 4.81
N GLY A 168 -9.50 -20.43 3.96
CA GLY A 168 -10.58 -21.40 4.08
C GLY A 168 -11.97 -20.86 3.72
N ALA A 169 -12.07 -19.66 3.17
CA ALA A 169 -13.34 -18.99 2.82
C ALA A 169 -13.17 -17.94 1.69
N GLY A 170 -12.01 -17.86 1.06
CA GLY A 170 -11.71 -16.83 0.07
C GLY A 170 -12.36 -17.12 -1.29
N GLU A 171 -13.00 -16.12 -1.90
CA GLU A 171 -13.31 -16.17 -3.33
C GLU A 171 -12.01 -16.04 -4.12
N MET A 172 -11.55 -17.15 -4.70
CA MET A 172 -10.28 -17.22 -5.42
C MET A 172 -10.48 -17.15 -6.93
N PHE A 173 -9.57 -16.45 -7.61
CA PHE A 173 -9.50 -16.50 -9.07
C PHE A 173 -8.93 -17.84 -9.51
N ARG A 174 -9.68 -18.58 -10.35
CA ARG A 174 -9.22 -19.86 -10.90
C ARG A 174 -8.18 -19.68 -11.98
N VAL A 175 -7.14 -20.50 -11.95
CA VAL A 175 -6.12 -20.60 -12.99
C VAL A 175 -6.27 -21.95 -13.70
N THR A 176 -6.53 -21.93 -15.00
CA THR A 176 -6.75 -23.14 -15.81
C THR A 176 -6.31 -22.92 -17.24
N CYS A 177 -5.83 -24.01 -17.89
CA CYS A 177 -5.57 -24.08 -19.33
C CYS A 177 -6.64 -24.88 -20.08
N LEU A 178 -7.69 -25.33 -19.38
CA LEU A 178 -8.80 -26.05 -20.02
C LEU A 178 -9.62 -25.12 -20.91
N ASP A 179 -10.16 -25.67 -21.99
CA ASP A 179 -11.09 -24.96 -22.86
C ASP A 179 -12.39 -24.70 -22.11
N PHE A 180 -12.83 -23.43 -22.09
CA PHE A 180 -14.07 -23.04 -21.43
C PHE A 180 -15.33 -23.50 -22.17
N ASP A 181 -15.27 -23.64 -23.50
CA ASP A 181 -16.42 -24.03 -24.31
C ASP A 181 -16.65 -25.54 -24.24
N ASN A 182 -15.56 -26.34 -24.11
CA ASN A 182 -15.63 -27.78 -24.05
C ASN A 182 -14.62 -28.38 -23.06
N PRO A 183 -14.77 -28.17 -21.77
CA PRO A 183 -13.86 -28.70 -20.77
C PRO A 183 -14.04 -30.22 -20.65
N PRO A 184 -12.95 -31.00 -20.44
CA PRO A 184 -13.05 -32.41 -20.15
C PRO A 184 -13.88 -32.64 -18.88
N ARG A 185 -14.68 -33.72 -18.89
CA ARG A 185 -15.58 -34.01 -17.76
C ARG A 185 -15.35 -35.43 -17.25
N THR A 186 -15.57 -35.58 -15.95
CA THR A 186 -15.62 -36.89 -15.27
C THR A 186 -16.91 -37.65 -15.64
N GLU A 187 -17.00 -38.91 -15.25
CA GLU A 187 -18.23 -39.73 -15.39
C GLU A 187 -19.44 -39.07 -14.66
N SER A 188 -19.20 -38.30 -13.57
CA SER A 188 -20.23 -37.55 -12.84
C SER A 188 -20.65 -36.25 -13.53
N GLY A 189 -19.99 -35.85 -14.63
CA GLY A 189 -20.27 -34.64 -15.38
C GLY A 189 -19.56 -33.38 -14.86
N GLU A 190 -18.77 -33.48 -13.80
CA GLU A 190 -17.94 -32.41 -13.29
C GLU A 190 -16.71 -32.16 -14.18
N VAL A 191 -16.10 -30.95 -14.10
CA VAL A 191 -14.85 -30.66 -14.83
C VAL A 191 -13.74 -31.56 -14.30
N ASP A 192 -13.07 -32.27 -15.21
CA ASP A 192 -11.95 -33.17 -14.90
C ASP A 192 -10.62 -32.39 -14.85
N PHE A 193 -10.31 -31.78 -13.72
CA PHE A 193 -9.05 -31.07 -13.49
C PHE A 193 -7.79 -31.94 -13.52
N LYS A 194 -7.91 -33.30 -13.56
CA LYS A 194 -6.75 -34.16 -13.77
C LYS A 194 -6.14 -33.98 -15.16
N GLN A 195 -6.92 -33.48 -16.11
CA GLN A 195 -6.48 -33.12 -17.46
C GLN A 195 -6.01 -31.69 -17.61
N ASP A 196 -6.09 -30.88 -16.55
CA ASP A 196 -5.54 -29.51 -16.54
C ASP A 196 -4.01 -29.54 -16.36
N PHE A 197 -3.37 -28.38 -16.62
CA PHE A 197 -1.91 -28.22 -16.60
C PHE A 197 -1.24 -28.77 -15.32
N PHE A 198 -1.80 -28.50 -14.15
CA PHE A 198 -1.27 -28.95 -12.86
C PHE A 198 -1.86 -30.28 -12.38
N GLY A 199 -2.74 -30.92 -13.15
CA GLY A 199 -3.41 -32.16 -12.76
C GLY A 199 -4.37 -32.03 -11.58
N LYS A 200 -4.73 -30.80 -11.20
CA LYS A 200 -5.67 -30.45 -10.13
C LYS A 200 -6.22 -29.03 -10.33
N SER A 201 -7.30 -28.71 -9.63
CA SER A 201 -7.82 -27.32 -9.58
C SER A 201 -6.79 -26.42 -8.91
N THR A 202 -6.46 -25.29 -9.55
CA THR A 202 -5.54 -24.29 -9.04
C THR A 202 -6.13 -22.88 -9.12
N ASN A 203 -5.63 -22.00 -8.26
CA ASN A 203 -6.13 -20.63 -8.11
C ASN A 203 -4.96 -19.66 -7.93
N LEU A 204 -5.22 -18.36 -8.06
CA LEU A 204 -4.31 -17.34 -7.59
C LEU A 204 -4.39 -17.27 -6.06
N THR A 205 -3.24 -17.12 -5.40
CA THR A 205 -3.12 -17.12 -3.94
C THR A 205 -3.81 -15.94 -3.28
N VAL A 206 -4.36 -16.17 -2.10
CA VAL A 206 -4.90 -15.13 -1.20
C VAL A 206 -3.91 -14.72 -0.12
N SER A 207 -2.83 -15.49 0.11
CA SER A 207 -1.78 -15.25 1.12
C SER A 207 -0.61 -16.20 0.88
N GLY A 208 0.59 -15.78 1.22
CA GLY A 208 1.80 -16.61 1.27
C GLY A 208 2.11 -17.17 2.66
N GLN A 209 1.21 -16.98 3.63
CA GLN A 209 1.45 -17.29 5.04
C GLN A 209 1.80 -18.76 5.28
N LEU A 210 0.97 -19.69 4.77
CA LEU A 210 1.14 -21.11 5.10
C LEU A 210 2.49 -21.65 4.64
N GLU A 211 2.93 -21.28 3.44
CA GLU A 211 4.25 -21.64 2.90
C GLU A 211 5.38 -20.93 3.65
N ALA A 212 5.16 -19.68 4.09
CA ALA A 212 6.15 -18.96 4.89
C ALA A 212 6.35 -19.60 6.27
N GLU A 213 5.30 -20.13 6.91
CA GLU A 213 5.41 -20.89 8.16
C GLU A 213 6.31 -22.13 8.02
N LEU A 214 6.27 -22.82 6.86
CA LEU A 214 7.16 -23.96 6.59
C LEU A 214 8.63 -23.53 6.61
N ALA A 215 8.93 -22.40 5.98
CA ALA A 215 10.27 -21.86 5.90
C ALA A 215 10.74 -21.30 7.26
N ALA A 216 9.87 -20.71 8.05
CA ALA A 216 10.16 -20.24 9.39
C ALA A 216 10.64 -21.40 10.31
N MET A 217 10.09 -22.60 10.15
CA MET A 217 10.53 -23.80 10.89
C MET A 217 11.94 -24.25 10.52
N ALA A 218 12.59 -23.66 9.51
CA ALA A 218 13.96 -23.97 9.12
C ALA A 218 14.91 -22.77 9.23
N PHE A 219 14.44 -21.57 8.84
CA PHE A 219 15.24 -20.35 8.83
C PHE A 219 15.06 -19.49 10.08
N GLY A 220 14.04 -19.77 10.90
CA GLY A 220 13.70 -19.01 12.11
C GLY A 220 12.88 -17.76 11.79
N GLU A 221 13.38 -16.85 10.97
CA GLU A 221 12.78 -15.56 10.67
C GLU A 221 12.68 -15.36 9.15
N VAL A 222 11.47 -15.31 8.63
CA VAL A 222 11.22 -15.12 7.20
C VAL A 222 10.15 -14.06 6.98
N TYR A 223 10.07 -13.51 5.77
CA TYR A 223 8.94 -12.68 5.35
C TYR A 223 8.66 -12.85 3.86
N THR A 224 7.40 -12.71 3.50
CA THR A 224 6.96 -12.53 2.11
C THR A 224 6.71 -11.05 1.84
N PHE A 225 6.84 -10.63 0.60
CA PHE A 225 6.34 -9.38 0.07
C PHE A 225 5.90 -9.65 -1.36
N GLY A 226 4.68 -10.08 -1.51
CA GLY A 226 4.16 -10.64 -2.75
C GLY A 226 2.74 -10.21 -3.10
N PRO A 227 2.33 -10.41 -4.35
CA PRO A 227 0.97 -10.16 -4.80
C PRO A 227 0.02 -11.20 -4.22
N THR A 228 -1.17 -10.74 -3.84
CA THR A 228 -2.29 -11.54 -3.37
C THR A 228 -3.56 -11.15 -4.11
N PHE A 229 -4.50 -12.08 -4.23
CA PHE A 229 -5.66 -11.93 -5.11
C PHE A 229 -6.93 -12.36 -4.39
N ARG A 230 -7.99 -11.54 -4.50
CA ARG A 230 -9.31 -11.87 -3.96
C ARG A 230 -10.38 -11.55 -4.99
N ALA A 231 -11.20 -12.55 -5.33
CA ALA A 231 -12.25 -12.45 -6.34
C ALA A 231 -13.56 -11.86 -5.80
N GLU A 232 -13.54 -11.33 -4.58
CA GLU A 232 -14.71 -10.74 -3.93
C GLU A 232 -15.33 -9.61 -4.79
N ASN A 233 -16.63 -9.68 -5.00
CA ASN A 233 -17.36 -8.64 -5.73
C ASN A 233 -17.60 -7.40 -4.84
N SER A 234 -16.52 -6.84 -4.30
CA SER A 234 -16.53 -5.67 -3.43
C SER A 234 -16.05 -4.42 -4.15
N ASN A 235 -16.92 -3.42 -4.29
CA ASN A 235 -16.63 -2.17 -4.97
C ASN A 235 -16.50 -0.99 -3.99
N THR A 236 -15.73 -1.17 -2.91
CA THR A 236 -15.48 -0.14 -1.91
C THR A 236 -14.18 0.63 -2.18
N THR A 237 -13.94 1.68 -1.43
CA THR A 237 -12.69 2.46 -1.48
C THR A 237 -11.49 1.75 -0.83
N ARG A 238 -11.69 0.57 -0.24
CA ARG A 238 -10.69 -0.17 0.53
C ARG A 238 -10.39 -1.57 -0.01
N HIS A 239 -11.03 -2.00 -1.13
CA HIS A 239 -10.84 -3.32 -1.71
C HIS A 239 -10.28 -3.24 -3.12
N LEU A 240 -9.34 -4.13 -3.40
CA LEU A 240 -8.76 -4.43 -4.70
C LEU A 240 -8.80 -5.94 -4.92
N ALA A 241 -8.91 -6.36 -6.18
CA ALA A 241 -8.82 -7.77 -6.55
C ALA A 241 -7.37 -8.28 -6.60
N GLU A 242 -6.41 -7.37 -6.77
CA GLU A 242 -4.97 -7.62 -6.72
C GLU A 242 -4.31 -6.55 -5.83
N PHE A 243 -3.54 -6.96 -4.85
CA PHE A 243 -2.83 -6.09 -3.92
C PHE A 243 -1.57 -6.82 -3.40
N TRP A 244 -0.75 -6.14 -2.59
CA TRP A 244 0.49 -6.72 -2.08
C TRP A 244 0.42 -6.89 -0.58
N MET A 245 0.88 -8.04 -0.10
CA MET A 245 0.98 -8.36 1.33
C MET A 245 2.43 -8.47 1.78
N ILE A 246 2.70 -7.98 2.98
CA ILE A 246 3.93 -8.25 3.72
C ILE A 246 3.54 -9.20 4.86
N GLU A 247 4.13 -10.39 4.88
CA GLU A 247 3.75 -11.45 5.79
C GLU A 247 5.01 -12.06 6.42
N PRO A 248 5.52 -11.50 7.54
CA PRO A 248 6.58 -12.12 8.32
C PRO A 248 6.02 -13.30 9.12
N GLU A 249 6.83 -14.36 9.23
CA GLU A 249 6.60 -15.52 10.10
C GLU A 249 7.87 -15.81 10.89
N VAL A 250 7.74 -15.95 12.21
CA VAL A 250 8.88 -16.04 13.11
C VAL A 250 8.71 -17.21 14.06
N ALA A 251 9.64 -18.16 13.98
CA ALA A 251 9.73 -19.27 14.90
C ALA A 251 10.16 -18.80 16.30
N PHE A 252 9.65 -19.47 17.32
CA PHE A 252 9.88 -19.20 18.75
C PHE A 252 9.26 -17.90 19.29
N ASN A 253 8.59 -17.11 18.46
CA ASN A 253 7.82 -15.95 18.90
C ASN A 253 6.45 -16.33 19.44
N ASP A 254 6.03 -15.61 20.47
CA ASP A 254 4.66 -15.61 20.96
C ASP A 254 3.86 -14.39 20.42
N LEU A 255 2.62 -14.22 20.90
CA LEU A 255 1.79 -13.08 20.49
C LEU A 255 2.40 -11.73 20.90
N THR A 256 3.08 -11.65 22.04
CA THR A 256 3.72 -10.42 22.54
C THR A 256 4.87 -10.00 21.65
N ASP A 257 5.73 -10.96 21.27
CA ASP A 257 6.84 -10.72 20.34
C ASP A 257 6.32 -10.26 18.97
N ASN A 258 5.23 -10.87 18.51
CA ASN A 258 4.58 -10.52 17.25
C ASN A 258 4.02 -9.07 17.26
N MET A 259 3.38 -8.66 18.35
CA MET A 259 2.92 -7.29 18.54
C MET A 259 4.08 -6.30 18.51
N ASN A 260 5.20 -6.61 19.19
CA ASN A 260 6.40 -5.76 19.22
C ASN A 260 6.99 -5.60 17.82
N LEU A 261 7.16 -6.70 17.08
CA LEU A 261 7.70 -6.68 15.73
C LEU A 261 6.83 -5.83 14.78
N ALA A 262 5.52 -5.97 14.85
CA ALA A 262 4.60 -5.21 14.02
C ALA A 262 4.60 -3.71 14.35
N GLU A 263 4.64 -3.34 15.64
CA GLU A 263 4.75 -1.95 16.08
C GLU A 263 6.08 -1.33 15.62
N ASP A 264 7.19 -2.04 15.79
CA ASP A 264 8.53 -1.60 15.34
C ASP A 264 8.57 -1.37 13.83
N LEU A 265 8.03 -2.32 13.03
CA LEU A 265 7.95 -2.19 11.57
C LEU A 265 7.17 -0.95 11.17
N LEU A 266 5.96 -0.78 11.70
CA LEU A 266 5.10 0.35 11.34
C LEU A 266 5.73 1.69 11.68
N LYS A 267 6.30 1.84 12.87
CA LYS A 267 7.03 3.05 13.28
C LYS A 267 8.24 3.31 12.36
N TYR A 268 9.02 2.28 12.06
CA TYR A 268 10.19 2.40 11.21
C TYR A 268 9.84 2.89 9.79
N VAL A 269 8.86 2.26 9.12
CA VAL A 269 8.53 2.59 7.74
C VAL A 269 7.84 3.96 7.61
N ILE A 270 7.01 4.34 8.57
CA ILE A 270 6.39 5.67 8.61
C ILE A 270 7.47 6.74 8.78
N LYS A 271 8.40 6.55 9.74
CA LYS A 271 9.52 7.47 9.95
C LYS A 271 10.39 7.57 8.71
N HIS A 272 10.74 6.45 8.08
CA HIS A 272 11.54 6.44 6.86
C HIS A 272 10.88 7.24 5.74
N ALA A 273 9.58 7.09 5.52
CA ALA A 273 8.85 7.84 4.52
C ALA A 273 8.86 9.35 4.82
N MET A 274 8.65 9.74 6.09
CA MET A 274 8.69 11.16 6.49
C MET A 274 10.08 11.78 6.29
N ASP A 275 11.14 11.02 6.58
CA ASP A 275 12.52 11.50 6.45
C ASP A 275 12.97 11.61 4.98
N THR A 276 12.53 10.68 4.12
CA THR A 276 13.02 10.57 2.72
C THR A 276 12.12 11.20 1.67
N CYS A 277 10.84 11.41 2.00
CA CYS A 277 9.82 11.96 1.11
C CYS A 277 9.14 13.21 1.71
N ALA A 278 9.91 14.08 2.38
CA ALA A 278 9.37 15.25 3.07
C ALA A 278 8.58 16.19 2.14
N ASP A 279 9.11 16.48 0.95
CA ASP A 279 8.46 17.34 -0.05
C ASP A 279 7.14 16.74 -0.56
N GLU A 280 7.16 15.42 -0.81
CA GLU A 280 5.99 14.67 -1.28
C GLU A 280 4.88 14.62 -0.20
N ILE A 281 5.25 14.38 1.05
CA ILE A 281 4.31 14.35 2.19
C ILE A 281 3.73 15.74 2.44
N GLU A 282 4.54 16.80 2.40
CA GLU A 282 4.05 18.17 2.57
C GLU A 282 3.10 18.58 1.42
N PHE A 283 3.42 18.19 0.18
CA PHE A 283 2.52 18.40 -0.97
C PHE A 283 1.18 17.67 -0.77
N LEU A 284 1.21 16.40 -0.36
CA LEU A 284 0.01 15.59 -0.11
C LEU A 284 -0.81 16.15 1.06
N LYS A 285 -0.16 16.60 2.13
CA LYS A 285 -0.82 17.28 3.26
C LYS A 285 -1.57 18.53 2.81
N ASN A 286 -0.90 19.39 2.02
CA ASN A 286 -1.52 20.62 1.53
C ASN A 286 -2.72 20.33 0.61
N ARG A 287 -2.60 19.29 -0.25
CA ARG A 287 -3.70 18.81 -1.08
C ARG A 287 -4.91 18.37 -0.24
N LEU A 288 -4.66 17.59 0.82
CA LEU A 288 -5.73 17.14 1.74
C LEU A 288 -6.39 18.30 2.48
N LEU A 289 -5.60 19.27 2.96
CA LEU A 289 -6.14 20.47 3.63
C LEU A 289 -7.09 21.24 2.70
N GLU A 290 -6.78 21.32 1.40
CA GLU A 290 -7.68 21.93 0.42
C GLU A 290 -8.97 21.11 0.21
N GLU A 291 -8.88 19.78 0.22
CA GLU A 291 -10.06 18.89 0.13
C GLU A 291 -10.93 18.99 1.40
N GLU A 292 -10.31 19.00 2.58
CA GLU A 292 -11.03 19.15 3.85
C GLU A 292 -11.81 20.47 3.94
N LYS A 293 -11.29 21.57 3.36
CA LYS A 293 -12.00 22.85 3.32
C LYS A 293 -13.35 22.78 2.60
N SER A 294 -13.48 21.87 1.63
CA SER A 294 -14.72 21.67 0.87
C SER A 294 -15.78 20.85 1.60
N LYS A 295 -15.42 20.16 2.69
CA LYS A 295 -16.33 19.33 3.49
C LYS A 295 -17.06 20.16 4.56
N PRO A 296 -18.26 19.73 4.98
CA PRO A 296 -18.91 20.24 6.19
C PRO A 296 -17.96 20.16 7.40
N GLN A 297 -18.09 21.10 8.34
CA GLN A 297 -17.16 21.21 9.47
C GLN A 297 -17.13 19.96 10.37
N ASP A 298 -18.26 19.31 10.55
CA ASP A 298 -18.44 18.09 11.35
C ASP A 298 -17.89 16.82 10.67
N GLU A 299 -17.61 16.87 9.35
CA GLU A 299 -17.02 15.77 8.58
C GLU A 299 -15.50 15.90 8.40
N ARG A 300 -14.93 17.05 8.83
CA ARG A 300 -13.48 17.30 8.68
C ARG A 300 -12.66 16.46 9.64
N SER A 301 -11.50 16.00 9.17
CA SER A 301 -10.53 15.33 10.02
C SER A 301 -9.98 16.28 11.08
N GLU A 302 -9.92 15.86 12.34
CA GLU A 302 -9.31 16.63 13.45
C GLU A 302 -7.77 16.70 13.31
N LEU A 303 -7.17 15.73 12.62
CA LEU A 303 -5.73 15.64 12.41
C LEU A 303 -5.39 15.81 10.93
N ASP A 304 -4.44 16.67 10.61
CA ASP A 304 -3.84 16.69 9.28
C ASP A 304 -2.94 15.47 9.05
N LEU A 305 -2.42 15.32 7.83
CA LEU A 305 -1.62 14.14 7.47
C LEU A 305 -0.40 13.98 8.38
N THR A 306 0.38 15.03 8.59
CA THR A 306 1.58 14.99 9.42
C THR A 306 1.25 14.68 10.89
N ALA A 307 0.16 15.25 11.40
CA ALA A 307 -0.33 14.97 12.74
C ALA A 307 -0.76 13.51 12.91
N LYS A 308 -1.40 12.89 11.89
CA LYS A 308 -1.74 11.46 11.89
C LYS A 308 -0.52 10.56 11.90
N LEU A 309 0.51 10.88 11.12
CA LEU A 309 1.75 10.12 11.10
C LEU A 309 2.48 10.22 12.44
N ASN A 310 2.60 11.43 12.99
CA ASN A 310 3.19 11.65 14.31
C ASN A 310 2.39 11.02 15.45
N PHE A 311 1.08 10.91 15.33
CA PHE A 311 0.22 10.22 16.28
C PHE A 311 0.65 8.74 16.42
N CYS A 312 1.02 8.09 15.33
CA CYS A 312 1.52 6.72 15.35
C CYS A 312 2.98 6.61 15.82
N LEU A 313 3.83 7.60 15.49
CA LEU A 313 5.24 7.57 15.87
C LEU A 313 5.50 7.88 17.34
N ASN A 314 4.73 8.80 17.92
CA ASN A 314 4.99 9.36 19.23
C ASN A 314 4.24 8.65 20.37
N ASN A 315 3.41 7.66 20.06
CA ASN A 315 2.68 6.89 21.06
C ASN A 315 3.12 5.43 21.03
N ASP A 316 3.18 4.80 22.19
CA ASP A 316 3.16 3.34 22.30
C ASP A 316 1.75 2.85 21.98
N PHE A 317 1.64 1.72 21.29
CA PHE A 317 0.35 1.19 20.90
C PHE A 317 -0.35 0.57 22.12
N GLU A 318 -1.59 0.95 22.36
CA GLU A 318 -2.39 0.37 23.45
C GLU A 318 -2.69 -1.08 23.16
N ARG A 319 -2.45 -1.96 24.13
CA ARG A 319 -2.77 -3.38 24.04
C ARG A 319 -4.04 -3.66 24.79
N LEU A 320 -5.03 -4.17 24.08
CA LEU A 320 -6.39 -4.36 24.58
C LEU A 320 -6.93 -5.70 24.11
N THR A 321 -7.53 -6.47 25.01
CA THR A 321 -8.24 -7.68 24.59
C THR A 321 -9.58 -7.31 23.94
N TYR A 322 -10.06 -8.19 23.04
CA TYR A 322 -11.39 -8.04 22.45
C TYR A 322 -12.48 -7.93 23.52
N THR A 323 -12.38 -8.70 24.61
CA THR A 323 -13.35 -8.65 25.71
C THR A 323 -13.39 -7.27 26.37
N GLU A 324 -12.23 -6.67 26.67
CA GLU A 324 -12.16 -5.31 27.23
C GLU A 324 -12.70 -4.29 26.23
N ALA A 325 -12.38 -4.44 24.93
CA ALA A 325 -12.91 -3.56 23.89
C ALA A 325 -14.44 -3.58 23.82
N ILE A 326 -15.05 -4.76 23.89
CA ILE A 326 -16.51 -4.92 23.92
C ILE A 326 -17.11 -4.21 25.13
N GLU A 327 -16.52 -4.35 26.30
CA GLU A 327 -17.02 -3.66 27.51
C GLU A 327 -16.90 -2.13 27.39
N ILE A 328 -15.79 -1.61 26.86
CA ILE A 328 -15.61 -0.18 26.59
C ILE A 328 -16.67 0.32 25.60
N LEU A 329 -16.83 -0.39 24.48
CA LEU A 329 -17.80 -0.01 23.43
C LEU A 329 -19.23 -0.05 23.94
N LYS A 330 -19.62 -1.13 24.60
CA LYS A 330 -20.96 -1.32 25.19
C LYS A 330 -21.31 -0.20 26.17
N ASN A 331 -20.34 0.23 26.96
CA ASN A 331 -20.52 1.30 27.96
C ASN A 331 -20.33 2.71 27.40
N SER A 332 -19.90 2.86 26.16
CA SER A 332 -19.66 4.15 25.52
C SER A 332 -20.94 4.96 25.32
N THR A 333 -20.79 6.29 25.34
CA THR A 333 -21.91 7.21 25.06
C THR A 333 -22.52 6.99 23.66
N PRO A 334 -21.72 6.79 22.57
CA PRO A 334 -22.27 6.53 21.24
C PRO A 334 -23.14 5.27 21.23
N ASN A 335 -22.72 4.18 21.87
CA ASN A 335 -23.49 2.95 21.92
C ASN A 335 -24.80 3.11 22.69
N LYS A 336 -24.73 3.65 23.91
CA LYS A 336 -25.91 3.88 24.79
C LYS A 336 -26.92 4.85 24.16
N LYS A 337 -26.48 5.83 23.40
CA LYS A 337 -27.35 6.78 22.68
C LYS A 337 -27.72 6.31 21.26
N LYS A 338 -27.41 5.07 20.89
CA LYS A 338 -27.69 4.49 19.57
C LYS A 338 -27.17 5.34 18.41
N LYS A 339 -25.97 5.91 18.56
CA LYS A 339 -25.31 6.69 17.52
C LYS A 339 -24.45 5.86 16.60
N PHE A 340 -23.98 4.70 17.04
CA PHE A 340 -23.37 3.70 16.16
C PHE A 340 -24.43 3.12 15.23
N LYS A 341 -24.06 2.88 14.00
CA LYS A 341 -24.89 2.17 13.03
C LYS A 341 -25.10 0.71 13.45
N TYR A 342 -24.06 0.10 14.00
CA TYR A 342 -24.06 -1.27 14.52
C TYR A 342 -23.90 -1.22 16.04
N ILE A 343 -24.94 -1.57 16.76
CA ILE A 343 -24.96 -1.50 18.22
C ILE A 343 -24.24 -2.71 18.79
N ILE A 344 -23.33 -2.50 19.75
CA ILE A 344 -22.70 -3.57 20.52
C ILE A 344 -23.59 -3.91 21.71
N ASP A 345 -24.22 -5.08 21.69
CA ASP A 345 -25.11 -5.59 22.73
C ASP A 345 -24.61 -6.86 23.38
N ASN A 346 -23.82 -7.68 22.70
CA ASN A 346 -23.30 -8.95 23.16
C ASN A 346 -21.81 -9.15 22.92
N TRP A 347 -21.19 -10.08 23.60
CA TRP A 347 -19.87 -10.60 23.33
C TRP A 347 -19.93 -11.49 22.07
N GLY A 348 -18.90 -11.45 21.22
CA GLY A 348 -18.88 -12.16 19.94
C GLY A 348 -19.36 -11.30 18.77
N ALA A 349 -19.77 -10.04 19.00
CA ALA A 349 -20.14 -9.11 17.93
C ALA A 349 -18.94 -8.76 17.06
N ASP A 350 -19.13 -8.78 15.74
CA ASP A 350 -18.09 -8.33 14.79
C ASP A 350 -17.90 -6.82 14.87
N LEU A 351 -16.65 -6.38 15.11
CA LEU A 351 -16.31 -4.97 15.21
C LEU A 351 -16.28 -4.33 13.83
N GLN A 352 -17.00 -3.23 13.69
CA GLN A 352 -17.03 -2.44 12.46
C GLN A 352 -16.11 -1.23 12.56
N SER A 353 -15.72 -0.66 11.42
CA SER A 353 -14.81 0.49 11.36
C SER A 353 -15.19 1.67 12.28
N GLU A 354 -16.47 1.86 12.59
CA GLU A 354 -16.90 2.90 13.53
C GLU A 354 -16.50 2.61 14.99
N HIS A 355 -16.47 1.33 15.37
CA HIS A 355 -16.04 0.88 16.70
C HIS A 355 -14.53 1.01 16.84
N GLU A 356 -13.78 0.56 15.82
CA GLU A 356 -12.33 0.66 15.77
C GLU A 356 -11.86 2.12 15.86
N ARG A 357 -12.47 2.99 15.06
CA ARG A 357 -12.18 4.43 15.10
C ARG A 357 -12.52 5.07 16.44
N PHE A 358 -13.62 4.67 17.08
CA PHE A 358 -13.95 5.17 18.41
C PHE A 358 -12.86 4.80 19.43
N LEU A 359 -12.39 3.56 19.42
CA LEU A 359 -11.31 3.12 20.33
C LEU A 359 -10.05 3.94 20.12
N VAL A 360 -9.60 4.07 18.87
CA VAL A 360 -8.34 4.75 18.51
C VAL A 360 -8.42 6.26 18.69
N GLU A 361 -9.48 6.90 18.15
CA GLU A 361 -9.51 8.38 17.99
C GLU A 361 -10.15 9.08 19.18
N LYS A 362 -11.09 8.43 19.87
CA LYS A 362 -11.88 9.07 20.93
C LYS A 362 -11.58 8.56 22.33
N HIS A 363 -11.40 7.22 22.47
CA HIS A 363 -11.19 6.61 23.77
C HIS A 363 -9.73 6.68 24.21
N PHE A 364 -8.84 5.96 23.50
CA PHE A 364 -7.42 5.90 23.87
C PHE A 364 -6.59 7.06 23.33
N LYS A 365 -6.97 7.62 22.20
CA LYS A 365 -6.23 8.67 21.47
C LYS A 365 -4.80 8.26 21.14
N LYS A 366 -4.61 7.00 20.75
CA LYS A 366 -3.38 6.37 20.28
C LYS A 366 -3.70 5.13 19.46
N PRO A 367 -2.77 4.56 18.67
CA PRO A 367 -2.99 3.29 18.00
C PRO A 367 -3.32 2.19 19.01
N VAL A 368 -4.13 1.21 18.59
CA VAL A 368 -4.59 0.12 19.44
C VAL A 368 -4.24 -1.20 18.81
N ILE A 369 -3.74 -2.15 19.61
CA ILE A 369 -3.60 -3.55 19.23
C ILE A 369 -4.67 -4.33 19.99
N LEU A 370 -5.64 -4.86 19.24
CA LEU A 370 -6.70 -5.70 19.77
C LEU A 370 -6.27 -7.17 19.70
N THR A 371 -6.45 -7.91 20.81
CA THR A 371 -6.05 -9.31 20.91
C THR A 371 -7.19 -10.21 21.42
N ASP A 372 -6.94 -11.51 21.40
CA ASP A 372 -7.79 -12.54 22.03
C ASP A 372 -9.24 -12.49 21.55
N TYR A 373 -9.40 -12.57 20.24
CA TYR A 373 -10.70 -12.55 19.58
C TYR A 373 -11.48 -13.86 19.77
N PRO A 374 -12.82 -13.83 19.65
CA PRO A 374 -13.62 -15.05 19.60
C PRO A 374 -13.13 -15.98 18.46
N LYS A 375 -12.95 -17.27 18.78
CA LYS A 375 -12.44 -18.26 17.80
C LYS A 375 -13.35 -18.42 16.58
N ASP A 376 -14.66 -18.20 16.74
CA ASP A 376 -15.64 -18.48 15.69
C ASP A 376 -15.63 -17.47 14.54
N ILE A 377 -14.98 -16.30 14.74
CA ILE A 377 -14.80 -15.27 13.72
C ILE A 377 -13.36 -15.16 13.20
N LYS A 378 -12.49 -16.11 13.54
CA LYS A 378 -11.07 -16.09 13.15
C LYS A 378 -10.66 -17.41 12.50
N ALA A 379 -9.57 -17.38 11.72
CA ALA A 379 -9.07 -18.49 10.91
C ALA A 379 -8.62 -19.70 11.73
N PHE A 380 -8.58 -20.85 11.09
CA PHE A 380 -8.32 -22.16 11.71
C PHE A 380 -6.91 -22.30 12.32
N TYR A 381 -5.93 -21.63 11.76
CA TYR A 381 -4.51 -21.72 12.12
C TYR A 381 -4.12 -20.92 13.35
N MET A 382 -5.03 -20.12 13.92
CA MET A 382 -4.74 -19.27 15.07
C MET A 382 -4.75 -20.08 16.36
N ARG A 383 -3.73 -19.85 17.22
CA ARG A 383 -3.57 -20.56 18.50
C ARG A 383 -4.74 -20.31 19.43
N GLN A 384 -5.41 -21.39 19.84
CA GLN A 384 -6.53 -21.33 20.79
C GLN A 384 -6.02 -21.07 22.21
N ASN A 385 -6.65 -20.15 22.90
CA ASN A 385 -6.44 -19.92 24.33
C ASN A 385 -6.99 -21.09 25.17
N ASP A 386 -6.55 -21.17 26.42
CA ASP A 386 -6.98 -22.26 27.32
C ASP A 386 -8.42 -22.09 27.82
N ASP A 387 -9.02 -20.91 27.60
CA ASP A 387 -10.45 -20.65 27.86
C ASP A 387 -11.37 -21.40 26.88
N GLY A 388 -10.83 -21.93 25.77
CA GLY A 388 -11.57 -22.68 24.76
C GLY A 388 -12.49 -21.84 23.86
N THR A 389 -12.57 -20.52 24.08
CA THR A 389 -13.49 -19.59 23.40
C THR A 389 -12.78 -18.52 22.57
N THR A 390 -11.53 -18.20 22.90
CA THR A 390 -10.75 -17.17 22.21
C THR A 390 -9.50 -17.74 21.53
N VAL A 391 -8.92 -16.97 20.62
CA VAL A 391 -7.67 -17.27 19.92
C VAL A 391 -6.69 -16.11 20.05
N ARG A 392 -5.38 -16.41 20.01
CA ARG A 392 -4.28 -15.45 20.07
C ARG A 392 -4.11 -14.68 18.75
N ALA A 393 -5.22 -14.07 18.30
CA ALA A 393 -5.21 -13.12 17.20
C ALA A 393 -4.74 -11.75 17.68
N MET A 394 -4.27 -10.93 16.73
CA MET A 394 -4.03 -9.51 16.92
C MET A 394 -4.45 -8.73 15.68
N ASP A 395 -5.10 -7.57 15.87
CA ASP A 395 -5.36 -6.59 14.83
C ASP A 395 -4.84 -5.23 15.30
N ILE A 396 -4.05 -4.55 14.46
CA ILE A 396 -3.54 -3.20 14.77
C ILE A 396 -4.43 -2.18 14.10
N LEU A 397 -4.96 -1.27 14.90
CA LEU A 397 -5.91 -0.25 14.49
C LEU A 397 -5.26 1.13 14.45
N PHE A 398 -5.38 1.82 13.31
CA PHE A 398 -4.87 3.16 13.08
C PHE A 398 -5.98 4.19 12.88
N PRO A 399 -5.72 5.50 13.15
CA PRO A 399 -6.72 6.55 12.99
C PRO A 399 -7.12 6.72 11.51
N GLY A 400 -8.41 6.84 11.25
CA GLY A 400 -8.98 7.07 9.92
C GLY A 400 -9.06 5.85 9.01
N ILE A 401 -8.23 4.81 9.24
CA ILE A 401 -8.19 3.62 8.39
C ILE A 401 -8.75 2.36 9.06
N GLY A 402 -8.70 2.26 10.41
CA GLY A 402 -9.06 1.06 11.15
C GLY A 402 -7.92 0.03 11.10
N GLU A 403 -8.25 -1.24 10.91
CA GLU A 403 -7.28 -2.32 10.82
C GLU A 403 -6.26 -2.10 9.69
N ILE A 404 -4.97 -2.11 10.04
CA ILE A 404 -3.83 -2.00 9.11
C ILE A 404 -2.99 -3.28 9.08
N VAL A 405 -2.92 -4.00 10.18
CA VAL A 405 -2.24 -5.29 10.33
C VAL A 405 -3.18 -6.27 11.01
N GLY A 406 -3.28 -7.47 10.48
CA GLY A 406 -3.90 -8.63 11.12
C GLY A 406 -2.87 -9.74 11.33
N GLY A 407 -2.87 -10.39 12.48
CA GLY A 407 -1.90 -11.44 12.77
C GLY A 407 -2.32 -12.37 13.90
N SER A 408 -1.46 -13.32 14.22
CA SER A 408 -1.68 -14.22 15.36
C SER A 408 -0.42 -14.97 15.77
N GLN A 409 -0.42 -15.50 16.97
CA GLN A 409 0.37 -16.70 17.23
C GLN A 409 -0.31 -17.88 16.54
N ARG A 410 0.48 -18.77 15.94
CA ARG A 410 -0.01 -19.90 15.14
C ARG A 410 -0.25 -21.11 16.05
N GLU A 411 -1.22 -21.97 15.68
CA GLU A 411 -1.48 -23.19 16.45
C GLU A 411 -0.41 -24.24 16.18
N GLU A 412 0.46 -24.46 17.14
CA GLU A 412 1.56 -25.42 17.07
C GLU A 412 1.13 -26.84 17.54
N ARG A 413 -0.01 -26.96 18.23
CA ARG A 413 -0.52 -28.23 18.78
C ARG A 413 -1.33 -28.98 17.73
N LEU A 414 -0.76 -30.07 17.19
CA LEU A 414 -1.33 -30.83 16.07
C LEU A 414 -2.79 -31.22 16.31
N GLU A 415 -3.10 -31.84 17.46
CA GLU A 415 -4.46 -32.31 17.78
C GLU A 415 -5.50 -31.16 17.79
N ARG A 416 -5.11 -30.00 18.28
CA ARG A 416 -5.97 -28.82 18.30
C ARG A 416 -6.20 -28.24 16.90
N LEU A 417 -5.14 -28.21 16.10
CA LEU A 417 -5.20 -27.76 14.72
C LEU A 417 -6.10 -28.66 13.88
N GLU A 418 -5.89 -30.01 13.93
CA GLU A 418 -6.71 -30.98 13.21
C GLU A 418 -8.19 -30.91 13.63
N LYS A 419 -8.45 -30.79 14.94
CA LYS A 419 -9.81 -30.59 15.43
C LYS A 419 -10.46 -29.32 14.85
N ARG A 420 -9.73 -28.20 14.84
CA ARG A 420 -10.27 -26.93 14.33
C ARG A 420 -10.50 -27.00 12.81
N MET A 421 -9.60 -27.61 12.04
CA MET A 421 -9.81 -27.89 10.61
C MET A 421 -11.08 -28.70 10.38
N SER A 422 -11.30 -29.74 11.17
CA SER A 422 -12.54 -30.55 11.10
C SER A 422 -13.80 -29.74 11.41
N GLU A 423 -13.76 -28.90 12.45
CA GLU A 423 -14.88 -27.98 12.81
C GLU A 423 -15.23 -27.00 11.67
N MET A 424 -14.22 -26.58 10.91
CA MET A 424 -14.38 -25.64 9.79
C MET A 424 -14.49 -26.34 8.41
N HIS A 425 -14.62 -27.66 8.40
CA HIS A 425 -14.75 -28.47 7.17
C HIS A 425 -13.58 -28.32 6.18
N ILE A 426 -12.36 -28.10 6.69
CA ILE A 426 -11.14 -28.01 5.90
C ILE A 426 -10.53 -29.42 5.78
N PRO A 427 -10.37 -29.97 4.55
CA PRO A 427 -9.81 -31.32 4.36
C PRO A 427 -8.33 -31.36 4.77
N ALA A 428 -7.98 -32.22 5.72
CA ALA A 428 -6.61 -32.39 6.21
C ALA A 428 -5.66 -32.89 5.09
N GLU A 429 -6.18 -33.64 4.15
CA GLU A 429 -5.45 -34.20 3.02
C GLU A 429 -4.94 -33.14 2.05
N GLU A 430 -5.59 -32.00 1.95
CA GLU A 430 -5.17 -30.87 1.12
C GLU A 430 -4.04 -30.07 1.76
N LEU A 431 -3.94 -30.11 3.09
CA LEU A 431 -2.95 -29.40 3.91
C LEU A 431 -2.00 -30.34 4.67
N TYR A 432 -1.80 -31.60 4.20
CA TYR A 432 -0.91 -32.56 4.86
C TYR A 432 0.50 -32.01 5.09
N TRP A 433 1.02 -31.29 4.13
CA TRP A 433 2.33 -30.65 4.16
C TRP A 433 2.43 -29.57 5.26
N TYR A 434 1.36 -28.86 5.53
CA TYR A 434 1.24 -27.87 6.63
C TYR A 434 1.17 -28.57 7.99
N LEU A 435 0.40 -29.68 8.08
CA LEU A 435 0.32 -30.49 9.28
C LEU A 435 1.64 -31.20 9.62
N ASP A 436 2.47 -31.53 8.62
CA ASP A 436 3.76 -32.17 8.84
C ASP A 436 4.72 -31.29 9.64
N THR A 437 4.64 -29.96 9.56
CA THR A 437 5.45 -29.07 10.39
C THR A 437 5.08 -29.16 11.87
N ARG A 438 3.87 -29.63 12.19
CA ARG A 438 3.42 -29.87 13.58
C ARG A 438 3.82 -31.27 14.06
N LYS A 439 4.11 -32.19 13.14
CA LYS A 439 4.56 -33.58 13.47
C LYS A 439 6.08 -33.64 13.63
N PHE A 440 6.84 -32.83 12.88
CA PHE A 440 8.28 -32.95 12.77
C PHE A 440 9.00 -31.71 13.33
N GLY A 441 9.09 -31.62 14.66
CA GLY A 441 9.84 -30.58 15.35
C GLY A 441 9.11 -29.22 15.40
N THR A 442 7.85 -29.26 15.73
CA THR A 442 7.06 -28.04 15.90
C THR A 442 7.64 -27.11 16.96
N ALA A 443 7.43 -25.81 16.77
CA ALA A 443 7.76 -24.77 17.75
C ALA A 443 6.62 -23.73 17.82
N PRO A 444 6.48 -23.02 18.95
CA PRO A 444 5.69 -21.79 18.96
C PRO A 444 6.17 -20.86 17.85
N HIS A 445 5.27 -20.25 17.12
CA HIS A 445 5.60 -19.29 16.08
C HIS A 445 4.45 -18.32 15.88
N ALA A 446 4.76 -17.16 15.33
CA ALA A 446 3.81 -16.09 15.16
C ALA A 446 4.14 -15.27 13.90
N GLY A 447 3.11 -14.65 13.34
CA GLY A 447 3.26 -13.81 12.17
C GLY A 447 2.06 -12.89 11.98
N PHE A 448 2.18 -12.01 11.00
CA PHE A 448 1.11 -11.07 10.66
C PHE A 448 1.10 -10.72 9.17
N GLY A 449 -0.03 -10.24 8.70
CA GLY A 449 -0.20 -9.67 7.36
C GLY A 449 -0.37 -8.15 7.42
N LEU A 450 0.45 -7.43 6.68
CA LEU A 450 0.33 -5.99 6.44
C LEU A 450 -0.05 -5.76 4.98
N GLY A 451 -1.23 -5.22 4.73
CA GLY A 451 -1.64 -4.80 3.38
C GLY A 451 -0.84 -3.57 2.94
N PHE A 452 -0.01 -3.73 1.90
CA PHE A 452 0.88 -2.66 1.46
C PHE A 452 0.09 -1.42 0.98
N GLU A 453 -0.96 -1.62 0.22
CA GLU A 453 -1.81 -0.52 -0.26
C GLU A 453 -2.50 0.22 0.89
N ARG A 454 -2.90 -0.48 1.96
CA ARG A 454 -3.44 0.18 3.17
C ARG A 454 -2.39 1.06 3.85
N LEU A 455 -1.14 0.58 3.94
CA LEU A 455 -0.03 1.37 4.47
C LEU A 455 0.23 2.61 3.61
N VAL A 456 0.31 2.46 2.29
CA VAL A 456 0.50 3.59 1.36
C VAL A 456 -0.67 4.57 1.47
N LEU A 457 -1.92 4.07 1.55
CA LEU A 457 -3.12 4.88 1.74
C LEU A 457 -3.02 5.74 3.00
N PHE A 458 -2.61 5.14 4.12
CA PHE A 458 -2.44 5.82 5.39
C PHE A 458 -1.35 6.90 5.32
N VAL A 459 -0.16 6.57 4.80
CA VAL A 459 1.00 7.47 4.76
C VAL A 459 0.82 8.62 3.77
N THR A 460 0.10 8.39 2.67
CA THR A 460 -0.17 9.41 1.66
C THR A 460 -1.43 10.23 1.93
N GLY A 461 -2.29 9.77 2.83
CA GLY A 461 -3.60 10.37 3.09
C GLY A 461 -4.60 10.23 1.94
N MET A 462 -4.33 9.39 0.95
CA MET A 462 -5.29 9.11 -0.11
C MET A 462 -6.53 8.41 0.45
N THR A 463 -7.68 8.64 -0.15
CA THR A 463 -8.97 8.15 0.35
C THR A 463 -9.52 6.94 -0.39
N ASN A 464 -8.91 6.58 -1.51
CA ASN A 464 -9.30 5.44 -2.31
C ASN A 464 -8.08 4.59 -2.66
N ILE A 465 -8.13 3.31 -2.33
CA ILE A 465 -7.03 2.36 -2.50
C ILE A 465 -6.59 2.20 -3.98
N ARG A 466 -7.49 2.49 -4.95
CA ARG A 466 -7.16 2.49 -6.38
C ARG A 466 -6.18 3.59 -6.78
N ASP A 467 -5.95 4.57 -5.89
CA ASP A 467 -5.05 5.69 -6.13
C ASP A 467 -3.63 5.46 -5.57
N VAL A 468 -3.40 4.33 -4.92
CA VAL A 468 -2.10 4.00 -4.31
C VAL A 468 -1.41 2.78 -4.93
N ILE A 469 -2.04 2.16 -5.92
CA ILE A 469 -1.46 1.12 -6.77
C ILE A 469 -1.36 1.63 -8.21
N PRO A 470 -0.30 1.31 -8.98
CA PRO A 470 -0.09 1.83 -10.33
C PRO A 470 -1.26 1.61 -11.28
N PHE A 471 -1.72 0.37 -11.39
CA PHE A 471 -2.82 -0.06 -12.25
C PHE A 471 -3.78 -0.92 -11.43
N PRO A 472 -4.85 -0.35 -10.88
CA PRO A 472 -5.74 -1.06 -9.98
C PRO A 472 -6.51 -2.17 -10.70
N ARG A 473 -6.72 -3.29 -9.99
CA ARG A 473 -7.62 -4.36 -10.37
C ARG A 473 -8.81 -4.38 -9.41
N ALA A 474 -10.00 -4.21 -9.94
CA ALA A 474 -11.25 -4.20 -9.20
C ALA A 474 -12.37 -4.77 -10.06
N PRO A 475 -13.56 -5.09 -9.53
CA PRO A 475 -14.66 -5.57 -10.35
C PRO A 475 -14.89 -4.67 -11.56
N LYS A 476 -14.94 -5.26 -12.75
CA LYS A 476 -15.11 -4.60 -14.07
C LYS A 476 -13.98 -3.62 -14.45
N THR A 477 -12.79 -3.74 -13.85
CA THR A 477 -11.65 -2.86 -14.14
C THR A 477 -10.38 -3.71 -14.30
N ALA A 478 -9.90 -3.85 -15.53
CA ALA A 478 -8.69 -4.59 -15.87
C ALA A 478 -7.90 -3.96 -17.03
N GLU A 479 -8.18 -2.70 -17.36
CA GLU A 479 -7.51 -1.93 -18.39
C GLU A 479 -6.06 -1.63 -17.98
N PHE A 480 -5.17 -1.57 -18.97
CA PHE A 480 -3.70 -1.38 -18.86
C PHE A 480 -3.01 -2.66 -18.41
#